data_9d521327eb8350c9ed69717b630fd452
#
_entry.id   9d521327eb8350c9ed69717b630fd452
#
_cell.length_a   1.000
_cell.length_b   1.000
_cell.length_c   1.000
_cell.angle_alpha   90.00
_cell.angle_beta   90.00
_cell.angle_gamma   90.00
#
_symmetry.space_group_name_H-M   'P 1'
#
loop_
_entity.id
_entity.type
_entity.pdbx_description
1 polymer ?
#
loop_
_entity_poly.entity_id
_entity_poly.type
_entity_poly.pdbx_seq_one_letter_code
_entity_poly.pdbx_strand_id
1 'polypeptide(L)'
;MSSRTLEVHVDCDEGCFELPAWRELFARDAKRHVFASPEWNRVWWEEFGDGKDLLILTLAAADDIVAICPLYRKVEDNKKILRWVGGIDLTDYLGPICDPDDRGEVADRLVEWLGTTDFEWDVFDAHNMPVPFGFTEFLVERADDAGFGFALQQEETAAILRLPSSWDDYLASLDSKARHELKRKRRRIEREHPDTKVRASTKETLDGDLKIFFDMHRGAEGMKGHFMRPEIATFFERVARAFSDIGWLRLDFLEMGDTAVASTFGFELNDTLYLYNSAYEPDLSRLSPGLILVSELVSDSIERGLDVFDFLRGPERYKYQLGAEAIPLNNVQVFKEGTSR
;
A
#
# COMPACT_ATOMS: atom_id res chain seq x y z
N MET A 1 16.87 -31.77 3.05
CA MET A 1 15.47 -31.34 3.17
C MET A 1 14.74 -31.95 1.97
N SER A 2 13.63 -32.63 2.16
CA SER A 2 12.85 -33.18 1.03
C SER A 2 12.30 -32.00 0.24
N SER A 3 12.59 -31.95 -1.08
CA SER A 3 12.03 -30.95 -1.97
C SER A 3 10.51 -31.11 -1.98
N ARG A 4 9.80 -30.12 -1.38
CA ARG A 4 8.35 -30.01 -1.47
C ARG A 4 8.03 -29.60 -2.89
N THR A 5 7.21 -30.39 -3.61
CA THR A 5 6.77 -30.00 -4.97
C THR A 5 5.49 -29.19 -4.83
N LEU A 6 5.51 -27.93 -5.29
CA LEU A 6 4.32 -27.09 -5.37
C LEU A 6 3.62 -27.29 -6.72
N GLU A 7 2.32 -27.51 -6.69
CA GLU A 7 1.44 -27.52 -7.86
C GLU A 7 0.79 -26.14 -8.02
N VAL A 8 0.68 -25.68 -9.25
CA VAL A 8 0.05 -24.40 -9.58
C VAL A 8 -1.35 -24.64 -10.11
N HIS A 9 -2.35 -24.08 -9.44
CA HIS A 9 -3.74 -24.06 -9.88
C HIS A 9 -4.11 -22.62 -10.27
N VAL A 10 -4.92 -22.46 -11.32
CA VAL A 10 -5.35 -21.15 -11.81
C VAL A 10 -6.86 -21.05 -11.72
N ASP A 11 -7.33 -20.11 -10.96
CA ASP A 11 -8.74 -19.76 -10.83
C ASP A 11 -9.00 -18.39 -11.46
N CYS A 12 -10.14 -18.28 -12.16
CA CYS A 12 -10.59 -17.06 -12.84
C CYS A 12 -11.88 -16.51 -12.22
N ASP A 13 -12.22 -16.95 -11.00
CA ASP A 13 -13.45 -16.60 -10.29
C ASP A 13 -13.17 -15.69 -9.09
N GLU A 14 -14.01 -14.69 -8.92
CA GLU A 14 -13.92 -13.72 -7.81
C GLU A 14 -14.11 -14.38 -6.43
N GLY A 15 -14.71 -15.57 -6.36
CA GLY A 15 -14.81 -16.35 -5.12
C GLY A 15 -13.47 -16.67 -4.48
N CYS A 16 -12.36 -16.59 -5.24
CA CYS A 16 -11.01 -16.75 -4.71
C CYS A 16 -10.64 -15.70 -3.65
N PHE A 17 -11.21 -14.50 -3.68
CA PHE A 17 -10.99 -13.50 -2.64
C PHE A 17 -11.61 -13.88 -1.28
N GLU A 18 -12.52 -14.83 -1.24
CA GLU A 18 -13.15 -15.35 -0.02
C GLU A 18 -12.51 -16.67 0.47
N LEU A 19 -11.45 -17.16 -0.18
CA LEU A 19 -10.77 -18.39 0.23
C LEU A 19 -10.22 -18.25 1.67
N PRO A 20 -10.55 -19.16 2.60
CA PRO A 20 -9.99 -19.15 3.95
C PRO A 20 -8.46 -19.17 3.94
N ALA A 21 -7.87 -19.92 3.01
CA ALA A 21 -6.42 -20.02 2.82
C ALA A 21 -5.75 -18.65 2.55
N TRP A 22 -6.40 -17.71 1.89
CA TRP A 22 -5.85 -16.36 1.71
C TRP A 22 -5.68 -15.65 3.04
N ARG A 23 -6.70 -15.69 3.90
CA ARG A 23 -6.64 -15.10 5.24
C ARG A 23 -5.59 -15.77 6.13
N GLU A 24 -5.45 -17.09 6.02
CA GLU A 24 -4.46 -17.88 6.77
C GLU A 24 -3.03 -17.54 6.33
N LEU A 25 -2.76 -17.49 5.01
CA LEU A 25 -1.48 -17.06 4.46
C LEU A 25 -1.15 -15.63 4.85
N PHE A 26 -2.11 -14.73 4.66
CA PHE A 26 -1.97 -13.34 5.06
C PHE A 26 -1.63 -13.20 6.54
N ALA A 27 -2.26 -13.98 7.42
CA ALA A 27 -2.00 -13.93 8.86
C ALA A 27 -0.62 -14.48 9.25
N ARG A 28 -0.08 -15.43 8.47
CA ARG A 28 1.25 -16.04 8.71
C ARG A 28 2.41 -15.14 8.29
N ASP A 29 2.24 -14.30 7.25
CA ASP A 29 3.32 -13.41 6.81
C ASP A 29 3.58 -12.32 7.86
N ALA A 30 4.76 -12.40 8.51
CA ALA A 30 5.19 -11.41 9.49
C ALA A 30 5.43 -10.01 8.89
N LYS A 31 5.60 -9.93 7.57
CA LYS A 31 5.78 -8.67 6.82
C LYS A 31 4.53 -8.26 6.03
N ARG A 32 3.38 -8.86 6.36
CA ARG A 32 2.12 -8.54 5.69
C ARG A 32 1.79 -7.05 5.80
N HIS A 33 1.22 -6.55 4.75
CA HIS A 33 0.74 -5.19 4.64
C HIS A 33 -0.71 -5.17 4.14
N VAL A 34 -1.41 -4.08 4.37
CA VAL A 34 -2.85 -3.97 4.07
C VAL A 34 -3.21 -4.31 2.61
N PHE A 35 -2.32 -4.02 1.68
CA PHE A 35 -2.51 -4.26 0.25
C PHE A 35 -2.48 -5.76 -0.14
N ALA A 36 -1.91 -6.63 0.69
CA ALA A 36 -1.92 -8.08 0.49
C ALA A 36 -3.22 -8.73 1.02
N SER A 37 -4.08 -7.97 1.72
CA SER A 37 -5.32 -8.49 2.28
C SER A 37 -6.34 -8.87 1.19
N PRO A 38 -7.17 -9.88 1.42
CA PRO A 38 -8.24 -10.23 0.49
C PRO A 38 -9.26 -9.09 0.36
N GLU A 39 -9.51 -8.30 1.43
CA GLU A 39 -10.39 -7.13 1.41
C GLU A 39 -9.92 -6.07 0.41
N TRP A 40 -8.62 -5.73 0.41
CA TRP A 40 -8.06 -4.77 -0.54
C TRP A 40 -8.17 -5.27 -1.98
N ASN A 41 -7.72 -6.50 -2.23
CA ASN A 41 -7.69 -7.10 -3.56
C ASN A 41 -9.09 -7.23 -4.15
N ARG A 42 -10.07 -7.67 -3.33
CA ARG A 42 -11.48 -7.77 -3.71
C ARG A 42 -12.06 -6.41 -4.08
N VAL A 43 -11.94 -5.39 -3.20
CA VAL A 43 -12.49 -4.06 -3.46
C VAL A 43 -11.86 -3.43 -4.69
N TRP A 44 -10.54 -3.61 -4.89
CA TRP A 44 -9.88 -3.12 -6.09
C TRP A 44 -10.42 -3.81 -7.35
N TRP A 45 -10.58 -5.15 -7.31
CA TRP A 45 -11.10 -5.90 -8.44
C TRP A 45 -12.54 -5.52 -8.78
N GLU A 46 -13.42 -5.42 -7.81
CA GLU A 46 -14.81 -5.02 -7.98
C GLU A 46 -14.97 -3.61 -8.59
N GLU A 47 -14.01 -2.72 -8.38
CA GLU A 47 -14.06 -1.36 -8.93
C GLU A 47 -13.35 -1.22 -10.27
N PHE A 48 -12.24 -1.94 -10.46
CA PHE A 48 -11.36 -1.75 -11.62
C PHE A 48 -11.14 -2.99 -12.47
N GLY A 49 -11.80 -4.11 -12.17
CA GLY A 49 -11.64 -5.38 -12.88
C GLY A 49 -12.34 -5.43 -14.24
N ASP A 50 -13.29 -4.52 -14.52
CA ASP A 50 -14.04 -4.54 -15.77
C ASP A 50 -13.12 -4.50 -17.00
N GLY A 51 -13.41 -5.38 -17.99
CA GLY A 51 -12.60 -5.51 -19.18
C GLY A 51 -11.23 -6.18 -19.00
N LYS A 52 -10.98 -6.83 -17.85
CA LYS A 52 -9.76 -7.58 -17.53
C LYS A 52 -10.07 -9.04 -17.25
N ASP A 53 -9.10 -9.92 -17.45
CA ASP A 53 -9.22 -11.33 -17.09
C ASP A 53 -8.53 -11.55 -15.73
N LEU A 54 -9.28 -12.01 -14.73
CA LEU A 54 -8.76 -12.39 -13.43
C LEU A 54 -8.00 -13.72 -13.53
N LEU A 55 -6.87 -13.80 -12.83
CA LEU A 55 -6.00 -14.98 -12.76
C LEU A 55 -5.42 -15.08 -11.34
N ILE A 56 -6.05 -15.87 -10.51
CA ILE A 56 -5.53 -16.14 -9.17
C ILE A 56 -4.76 -17.47 -9.23
N LEU A 57 -3.43 -17.40 -9.13
CA LEU A 57 -2.61 -18.58 -9.03
C LEU A 57 -2.49 -18.97 -7.56
N THR A 58 -2.94 -20.18 -7.24
CA THR A 58 -2.70 -20.80 -5.93
C THR A 58 -1.60 -21.85 -6.08
N LEU A 59 -0.59 -21.78 -5.23
CA LEU A 59 0.51 -22.73 -5.18
C LEU A 59 0.32 -23.62 -3.96
N ALA A 60 0.16 -24.91 -4.19
CA ALA A 60 -0.16 -25.86 -3.13
C ALA A 60 0.85 -27.01 -3.02
N ALA A 61 1.11 -27.46 -1.79
CA ALA A 61 1.79 -28.70 -1.48
C ALA A 61 0.77 -29.69 -0.94
N ALA A 62 0.38 -30.66 -1.75
CA ALA A 62 -0.81 -31.50 -1.49
C ALA A 62 -2.05 -30.61 -1.31
N ASP A 63 -2.70 -30.68 -0.14
CA ASP A 63 -3.92 -29.92 0.18
C ASP A 63 -3.63 -28.55 0.85
N ASP A 64 -2.36 -28.22 1.11
CA ASP A 64 -1.99 -26.98 1.81
C ASP A 64 -1.58 -25.89 0.82
N ILE A 65 -2.34 -24.80 0.77
CA ILE A 65 -1.99 -23.63 -0.05
C ILE A 65 -0.85 -22.87 0.64
N VAL A 66 0.24 -22.71 -0.11
CA VAL A 66 1.51 -22.12 0.35
C VAL A 66 1.67 -20.69 -0.14
N ALA A 67 1.11 -20.38 -1.31
CA ALA A 67 1.16 -19.04 -1.85
C ALA A 67 -0.07 -18.74 -2.71
N ILE A 68 -0.38 -17.45 -2.81
CA ILE A 68 -1.36 -16.89 -3.74
C ILE A 68 -0.68 -15.78 -4.53
N CYS A 69 -0.74 -15.88 -5.87
CA CYS A 69 -0.30 -14.83 -6.79
C CYS A 69 -1.55 -14.23 -7.45
N PRO A 70 -2.07 -13.11 -6.96
CA PRO A 70 -3.26 -12.47 -7.52
C PRO A 70 -2.88 -11.67 -8.76
N LEU A 71 -3.15 -12.21 -9.93
CA LEU A 71 -2.84 -11.60 -11.21
C LEU A 71 -4.12 -11.24 -11.98
N TYR A 72 -3.95 -10.33 -12.91
CA TYR A 72 -4.93 -10.09 -13.97
C TYR A 72 -4.22 -9.86 -15.30
N ARG A 73 -4.92 -10.15 -16.40
CA ARG A 73 -4.50 -9.78 -17.73
C ARG A 73 -5.33 -8.63 -18.27
N LYS A 74 -4.68 -7.69 -18.94
CA LYS A 74 -5.33 -6.67 -19.78
C LYS A 74 -4.68 -6.63 -21.15
N VAL A 75 -5.39 -6.10 -22.15
CA VAL A 75 -4.84 -5.77 -23.46
C VAL A 75 -4.60 -4.27 -23.52
N GLU A 76 -3.37 -3.89 -23.83
CA GLU A 76 -2.93 -2.49 -23.94
C GLU A 76 -1.94 -2.41 -25.11
N ASP A 77 -2.18 -1.50 -26.06
CA ASP A 77 -1.39 -1.36 -27.29
C ASP A 77 -1.18 -2.68 -28.05
N ASN A 78 -2.22 -3.51 -28.15
CA ASN A 78 -2.21 -4.86 -28.74
C ASN A 78 -1.29 -5.86 -28.01
N LYS A 79 -0.79 -5.56 -26.81
CA LYS A 79 -0.03 -6.49 -25.96
C LYS A 79 -0.93 -7.03 -24.85
N LYS A 80 -0.78 -8.31 -24.54
CA LYS A 80 -1.43 -8.99 -23.43
C LYS A 80 -0.52 -8.88 -22.22
N ILE A 81 -0.88 -7.99 -21.28
CA ILE A 81 -0.05 -7.65 -20.12
C ILE A 81 -0.64 -8.31 -18.88
N LEU A 82 0.17 -9.12 -18.20
CA LEU A 82 -0.11 -9.62 -16.86
C LEU A 82 0.35 -8.59 -15.82
N ARG A 83 -0.44 -8.36 -14.78
CA ARG A 83 -0.11 -7.51 -13.64
C ARG A 83 -0.66 -8.11 -12.35
N TRP A 84 -0.11 -7.67 -11.22
CA TRP A 84 -0.71 -7.93 -9.92
C TRP A 84 -2.06 -7.23 -9.78
N VAL A 85 -3.05 -7.92 -9.17
CA VAL A 85 -4.30 -7.27 -8.71
C VAL A 85 -3.94 -6.16 -7.74
N GLY A 86 -4.59 -5.00 -7.87
CA GLY A 86 -4.21 -3.78 -7.16
C GLY A 86 -3.75 -2.67 -8.11
N GLY A 87 -3.26 -3.05 -9.29
CA GLY A 87 -2.83 -2.09 -10.33
C GLY A 87 -1.57 -1.32 -9.96
N ILE A 88 -1.35 -0.17 -10.60
CA ILE A 88 -0.13 0.61 -10.45
C ILE A 88 -0.35 1.83 -9.54
N ASP A 89 -1.51 2.49 -9.68
CA ASP A 89 -1.71 3.84 -9.14
C ASP A 89 -2.20 3.85 -7.68
N LEU A 90 -2.95 2.82 -7.26
CA LEU A 90 -3.65 2.79 -5.97
C LEU A 90 -3.08 1.80 -4.96
N THR A 91 -2.20 0.92 -5.36
CA THR A 91 -1.62 -0.09 -4.48
C THR A 91 -0.14 0.15 -4.34
N ASP A 92 0.29 0.48 -3.14
CA ASP A 92 1.66 0.92 -2.91
C ASP A 92 2.65 -0.23 -2.80
N TYR A 93 2.21 -1.42 -2.40
CA TYR A 93 3.02 -2.62 -2.31
C TYR A 93 2.33 -3.80 -2.99
N LEU A 94 3.02 -4.45 -3.93
CA LEU A 94 2.52 -5.58 -4.70
C LEU A 94 3.48 -6.76 -4.64
N GLY A 95 2.95 -7.95 -4.85
CA GLY A 95 3.71 -9.20 -4.87
C GLY A 95 2.86 -10.41 -4.51
N PRO A 96 3.48 -11.59 -4.41
CA PRO A 96 2.81 -12.79 -3.97
C PRO A 96 2.50 -12.73 -2.46
N ILE A 97 1.46 -13.43 -2.06
CA ILE A 97 1.06 -13.62 -0.66
C ILE A 97 1.56 -15.00 -0.24
N CYS A 98 2.64 -15.04 0.53
CA CYS A 98 3.29 -16.25 1.02
C CYS A 98 4.20 -15.94 2.19
N ASP A 99 4.63 -16.99 2.91
CA ASP A 99 5.70 -16.84 3.90
C ASP A 99 6.98 -16.28 3.24
N PRO A 100 7.74 -15.41 3.94
CA PRO A 100 9.01 -14.89 3.43
C PRO A 100 10.00 -15.98 2.99
N ASP A 101 10.02 -17.12 3.69
CA ASP A 101 10.91 -18.24 3.42
C ASP A 101 10.53 -19.01 2.14
N ASP A 102 9.28 -18.91 1.70
CA ASP A 102 8.78 -19.59 0.50
C ASP A 102 8.97 -18.77 -0.80
N ARG A 103 9.35 -17.50 -0.72
CA ARG A 103 9.40 -16.58 -1.86
C ARG A 103 10.27 -17.05 -3.04
N GLY A 104 11.38 -17.73 -2.75
CA GLY A 104 12.23 -18.31 -3.78
C GLY A 104 11.52 -19.42 -4.56
N GLU A 105 10.86 -20.36 -3.86
CA GLU A 105 10.10 -21.45 -4.49
C GLU A 105 8.86 -20.90 -5.22
N VAL A 106 8.21 -19.87 -4.69
CA VAL A 106 7.10 -19.19 -5.36
C VAL A 106 7.55 -18.55 -6.69
N ALA A 107 8.72 -17.91 -6.71
CA ALA A 107 9.29 -17.36 -7.93
C ALA A 107 9.60 -18.45 -8.95
N ASP A 108 10.18 -19.61 -8.52
CA ASP A 108 10.42 -20.77 -9.38
C ASP A 108 9.14 -21.22 -10.07
N ARG A 109 8.06 -21.42 -9.30
CA ARG A 109 6.79 -21.91 -9.84
C ARG A 109 6.07 -20.89 -10.70
N LEU A 110 6.12 -19.60 -10.34
CA LEU A 110 5.53 -18.55 -11.17
C LEU A 110 6.22 -18.46 -12.53
N VAL A 111 7.54 -18.51 -12.57
CA VAL A 111 8.31 -18.44 -13.83
C VAL A 111 8.10 -19.72 -14.66
N GLU A 112 8.05 -20.90 -14.03
CA GLU A 112 7.72 -22.15 -14.71
C GLU A 112 6.32 -22.08 -15.33
N TRP A 113 5.33 -21.57 -14.59
CA TRP A 113 3.97 -21.38 -15.12
C TRP A 113 3.95 -20.39 -16.29
N LEU A 114 4.67 -19.29 -16.22
CA LEU A 114 4.80 -18.34 -17.35
C LEU A 114 5.36 -19.01 -18.61
N GLY A 115 6.26 -20.00 -18.44
CA GLY A 115 6.86 -20.75 -19.57
C GLY A 115 5.98 -21.84 -20.15
N THR A 116 5.09 -22.42 -19.36
CA THR A 116 4.33 -23.63 -19.72
C THR A 116 2.84 -23.41 -19.94
N THR A 117 2.30 -22.27 -19.49
CA THR A 117 0.87 -21.97 -19.60
C THR A 117 0.41 -21.79 -21.05
N ASP A 118 -0.76 -22.34 -21.37
CA ASP A 118 -1.49 -22.05 -22.61
C ASP A 118 -2.18 -20.67 -22.60
N PHE A 119 -2.20 -20.02 -21.44
CA PHE A 119 -2.75 -18.68 -21.30
C PHE A 119 -1.85 -17.67 -22.03
N GLU A 120 -2.42 -16.94 -22.98
CA GLU A 120 -1.65 -16.01 -23.79
C GLU A 120 -1.26 -14.75 -23.03
N TRP A 121 0.04 -14.44 -22.98
CA TRP A 121 0.61 -13.23 -22.42
C TRP A 121 1.86 -12.81 -23.21
N ASP A 122 2.14 -11.51 -23.23
CA ASP A 122 3.33 -10.94 -23.89
C ASP A 122 4.33 -10.41 -22.87
N VAL A 123 3.82 -9.75 -21.80
CA VAL A 123 4.62 -9.15 -20.75
C VAL A 123 3.97 -9.45 -19.38
N PHE A 124 4.77 -9.89 -18.43
CA PHE A 124 4.42 -9.80 -17.00
C PHE A 124 5.08 -8.54 -16.44
N ASP A 125 4.26 -7.56 -16.09
CA ASP A 125 4.65 -6.20 -15.70
C ASP A 125 4.37 -6.01 -14.21
N ALA A 126 5.35 -6.39 -13.38
CA ALA A 126 5.26 -6.43 -11.93
C ALA A 126 5.74 -5.13 -11.31
N HIS A 127 4.80 -4.26 -10.96
CA HIS A 127 5.02 -2.95 -10.36
C HIS A 127 5.07 -2.98 -8.83
N ASN A 128 5.57 -1.89 -8.24
CA ASN A 128 5.47 -1.56 -6.81
C ASN A 128 5.96 -2.67 -5.88
N MET A 129 7.01 -3.41 -6.28
CA MET A 129 7.57 -4.49 -5.48
C MET A 129 8.61 -3.96 -4.50
N PRO A 130 8.39 -4.04 -3.17
CA PRO A 130 9.33 -3.55 -2.19
C PRO A 130 10.61 -4.39 -2.17
N VAL A 131 11.77 -3.75 -2.37
CA VAL A 131 13.07 -4.44 -2.35
C VAL A 131 13.30 -5.22 -1.06
N PRO A 132 13.01 -4.69 0.15
CA PRO A 132 13.22 -5.45 1.38
C PRO A 132 12.37 -6.71 1.53
N PHE A 133 11.36 -6.92 0.67
CA PHE A 133 10.58 -8.17 0.69
C PHE A 133 11.33 -9.31 -0.02
N GLY A 134 12.32 -8.99 -0.88
CA GLY A 134 13.23 -9.97 -1.46
C GLY A 134 12.67 -10.80 -2.62
N PHE A 135 11.42 -10.55 -3.07
CA PHE A 135 10.84 -11.32 -4.19
C PHE A 135 11.39 -10.89 -5.55
N THR A 136 11.75 -9.62 -5.70
CA THR A 136 12.29 -9.05 -6.95
C THR A 136 13.52 -9.80 -7.44
N GLU A 137 14.45 -10.08 -6.53
CA GLU A 137 15.73 -10.73 -6.82
C GLU A 137 15.48 -12.17 -7.32
N PHE A 138 14.62 -12.92 -6.64
CA PHE A 138 14.25 -14.27 -7.07
C PHE A 138 13.57 -14.26 -8.43
N LEU A 139 12.60 -13.35 -8.66
CA LEU A 139 11.89 -13.28 -9.94
C LEU A 139 12.84 -13.02 -11.11
N VAL A 140 13.79 -12.09 -10.95
CA VAL A 140 14.78 -11.75 -11.98
C VAL A 140 15.72 -12.93 -12.25
N GLU A 141 16.28 -13.55 -11.22
CA GLU A 141 17.18 -14.69 -11.32
C GLU A 141 16.49 -15.85 -12.07
N ARG A 142 15.26 -16.18 -11.69
CA ARG A 142 14.52 -17.29 -12.29
C ARG A 142 14.07 -17.01 -13.73
N ALA A 143 13.71 -15.76 -14.04
CA ALA A 143 13.38 -15.36 -15.40
C ALA A 143 14.60 -15.50 -16.34
N ASP A 144 15.80 -15.11 -15.87
CA ASP A 144 17.05 -15.26 -16.62
C ASP A 144 17.39 -16.75 -16.84
N ASP A 145 17.35 -17.56 -15.78
CA ASP A 145 17.61 -19.00 -15.83
C ASP A 145 16.66 -19.73 -16.80
N ALA A 146 15.41 -19.28 -16.90
CA ALA A 146 14.40 -19.84 -17.81
C ALA A 146 14.49 -19.30 -19.25
N GLY A 147 15.43 -18.38 -19.54
CA GLY A 147 15.61 -17.80 -20.88
C GLY A 147 14.58 -16.74 -21.26
N PHE A 148 13.89 -16.14 -20.30
CA PHE A 148 13.05 -14.98 -20.55
C PHE A 148 13.88 -13.70 -20.65
N GLY A 149 13.44 -12.77 -21.50
CA GLY A 149 13.91 -11.39 -21.40
C GLY A 149 13.34 -10.72 -20.15
N PHE A 150 14.12 -9.85 -19.52
CA PHE A 150 13.62 -9.06 -18.39
C PHE A 150 14.15 -7.63 -18.38
N ALA A 151 13.42 -6.75 -17.70
CA ALA A 151 13.89 -5.41 -17.36
C ALA A 151 13.60 -5.16 -15.88
N LEU A 152 14.59 -4.66 -15.15
CA LEU A 152 14.49 -4.27 -13.76
C LEU A 152 14.77 -2.78 -13.64
N GLN A 153 13.89 -2.03 -12.98
CA GLN A 153 14.14 -0.62 -12.66
C GLN A 153 13.53 -0.26 -11.30
N GLN A 154 14.21 0.61 -10.58
CA GLN A 154 13.58 1.29 -9.47
C GLN A 154 12.59 2.31 -10.04
N GLU A 155 11.31 2.16 -9.74
CA GLU A 155 10.25 3.04 -10.27
C GLU A 155 9.81 4.11 -9.28
N GLU A 156 9.84 3.78 -7.99
CA GLU A 156 9.32 4.64 -6.93
C GLU A 156 10.07 4.40 -5.61
N THR A 157 9.68 5.16 -4.59
CA THR A 157 10.20 5.02 -3.24
C THR A 157 9.07 5.16 -2.23
N ALA A 158 9.00 4.26 -1.28
CA ALA A 158 8.20 4.41 -0.07
C ALA A 158 9.06 5.02 1.05
N ALA A 159 8.42 5.57 2.06
CA ALA A 159 9.09 6.21 3.19
C ALA A 159 8.60 5.60 4.51
N ILE A 160 9.50 4.97 5.25
CA ILE A 160 9.19 4.24 6.50
C ILE A 160 9.91 4.88 7.68
N LEU A 161 9.17 5.14 8.75
CA LEU A 161 9.70 5.60 10.03
C LEU A 161 9.60 4.47 11.06
N ARG A 162 10.74 4.01 11.56
CA ARG A 162 10.78 3.13 12.73
C ARG A 162 10.56 3.97 13.98
N LEU A 163 9.57 3.59 14.76
CA LEU A 163 9.16 4.36 15.93
C LEU A 163 10.03 3.98 17.13
N PRO A 164 10.60 4.96 17.86
CA PRO A 164 11.27 4.71 19.12
C PRO A 164 10.25 4.56 20.26
N SER A 165 10.76 4.20 21.44
CA SER A 165 9.93 3.94 22.61
C SER A 165 9.31 5.17 23.28
N SER A 166 9.78 6.39 22.91
CA SER A 166 9.24 7.63 23.46
C SER A 166 9.26 8.77 22.46
N TRP A 167 8.36 9.73 22.67
CA TRP A 167 8.31 10.96 21.89
C TRP A 167 9.61 11.80 22.03
N ASP A 168 10.24 11.79 23.20
CA ASP A 168 11.50 12.51 23.41
C ASP A 168 12.64 11.88 22.63
N ASP A 169 12.72 10.54 22.56
CA ASP A 169 13.70 9.83 21.73
C ASP A 169 13.46 10.09 20.24
N TYR A 170 12.19 10.11 19.82
CA TYR A 170 11.83 10.49 18.46
C TYR A 170 12.32 11.91 18.13
N LEU A 171 12.02 12.88 18.98
CA LEU A 171 12.51 14.25 18.76
C LEU A 171 14.04 14.33 18.77
N ALA A 172 14.72 13.50 19.57
CA ALA A 172 16.18 13.44 19.61
C ALA A 172 16.77 12.86 18.31
N SER A 173 16.10 11.89 17.67
CA SER A 173 16.54 11.27 16.42
C SER A 173 16.45 12.21 15.20
N LEU A 174 15.55 13.20 15.22
CA LEU A 174 15.44 14.18 14.14
C LEU A 174 16.68 15.08 14.06
N ASP A 175 17.04 15.50 12.86
CA ASP A 175 18.03 16.57 12.69
C ASP A 175 17.59 17.85 13.42
N SER A 176 18.56 18.67 13.81
CA SER A 176 18.28 19.85 14.65
C SER A 176 17.32 20.84 14.01
N LYS A 177 17.35 20.99 12.68
CA LYS A 177 16.50 21.91 11.92
C LYS A 177 15.07 21.39 11.86
N ALA A 178 14.88 20.10 11.51
CA ALA A 178 13.57 19.45 11.46
C ALA A 178 12.88 19.46 12.83
N ARG A 179 13.62 19.07 13.89
CA ARG A 179 13.15 19.13 15.29
C ARG A 179 12.72 20.54 15.71
N HIS A 180 13.55 21.55 15.41
CA HIS A 180 13.24 22.94 15.76
C HIS A 180 11.99 23.44 15.03
N GLU A 181 11.90 23.13 13.74
CA GLU A 181 10.77 23.55 12.91
C GLU A 181 9.45 22.86 13.34
N LEU A 182 9.48 21.57 13.64
CA LEU A 182 8.31 20.85 14.16
C LEU A 182 7.83 21.46 15.50
N LYS A 183 8.75 21.66 16.46
CA LYS A 183 8.40 22.31 17.75
C LYS A 183 7.86 23.72 17.56
N ARG A 184 8.40 24.48 16.62
CA ARG A 184 7.94 25.86 16.32
C ARG A 184 6.51 25.86 15.77
N LYS A 185 6.20 24.93 14.86
CA LYS A 185 4.87 24.82 14.24
C LYS A 185 3.82 24.36 15.26
N ARG A 186 4.12 23.34 16.08
CA ARG A 186 3.22 22.90 17.16
C ARG A 186 2.89 24.04 18.12
N ARG A 187 3.91 24.72 18.66
CA ARG A 187 3.71 25.88 19.55
C ARG A 187 2.91 27.02 18.91
N ARG A 188 3.04 27.18 17.59
CA ARG A 188 2.28 28.20 16.86
C ARG A 188 0.79 27.85 16.84
N ILE A 189 0.43 26.63 16.49
CA ILE A 189 -0.97 26.19 16.51
C ILE A 189 -1.54 26.27 17.94
N GLU A 190 -0.85 25.73 18.93
CA GLU A 190 -1.26 25.79 20.35
C GLU A 190 -1.55 27.22 20.82
N ARG A 191 -0.74 28.20 20.38
CA ARG A 191 -0.92 29.61 20.76
C ARG A 191 -2.05 30.29 19.99
N GLU A 192 -2.15 30.05 18.68
CA GLU A 192 -3.10 30.72 17.78
C GLU A 192 -4.49 30.07 17.81
N HIS A 193 -4.55 28.76 18.05
CA HIS A 193 -5.75 27.94 18.10
C HIS A 193 -5.67 26.93 19.26
N PRO A 194 -5.84 27.37 20.49
CA PRO A 194 -5.70 26.53 21.70
C PRO A 194 -6.77 25.43 21.82
N ASP A 195 -7.83 25.53 21.04
CA ASP A 195 -8.93 24.56 20.93
C ASP A 195 -8.67 23.49 19.84
N THR A 196 -7.43 23.41 19.32
CA THR A 196 -7.04 22.39 18.35
C THR A 196 -7.01 21.01 19.00
N LYS A 197 -7.64 20.02 18.33
CA LYS A 197 -7.67 18.62 18.78
C LYS A 197 -7.56 17.67 17.58
N VAL A 198 -7.12 16.43 17.84
CA VAL A 198 -7.20 15.33 16.90
C VAL A 198 -8.43 14.49 17.21
N ARG A 199 -9.16 14.11 16.17
CA ARG A 199 -10.34 13.23 16.27
C ARG A 199 -10.22 12.11 15.23
N ALA A 200 -10.41 10.88 15.67
CA ALA A 200 -10.58 9.74 14.78
C ALA A 200 -12.06 9.59 14.36
N SER A 201 -12.29 9.09 13.17
CA SER A 201 -13.61 8.65 12.70
C SER A 201 -14.06 7.39 13.44
N THR A 202 -15.37 7.26 13.61
CA THR A 202 -16.01 6.05 14.15
C THR A 202 -16.97 5.46 13.13
N LYS A 203 -17.49 4.26 13.37
CA LYS A 203 -18.52 3.67 12.47
C LYS A 203 -19.75 4.57 12.32
N GLU A 204 -20.14 5.27 13.36
CA GLU A 204 -21.30 6.17 13.39
C GLU A 204 -21.04 7.47 12.62
N THR A 205 -19.81 7.96 12.59
CA THR A 205 -19.46 9.22 11.92
C THR A 205 -18.92 9.03 10.50
N LEU A 206 -18.62 7.78 10.10
CA LEU A 206 -17.87 7.44 8.88
C LEU A 206 -18.40 8.13 7.62
N ASP A 207 -19.72 8.13 7.40
CA ASP A 207 -20.31 8.72 6.19
C ASP A 207 -20.08 10.24 6.11
N GLY A 208 -20.25 10.93 7.24
CA GLY A 208 -19.99 12.36 7.34
C GLY A 208 -18.51 12.68 7.21
N ASP A 209 -17.67 11.87 7.81
CA ASP A 209 -16.21 12.02 7.80
C ASP A 209 -15.60 11.77 6.41
N LEU A 210 -16.08 10.78 5.69
CA LEU A 210 -15.69 10.55 4.29
C LEU A 210 -16.06 11.75 3.41
N LYS A 211 -17.23 12.32 3.61
CA LYS A 211 -17.63 13.52 2.88
C LYS A 211 -16.67 14.69 3.16
N ILE A 212 -16.31 14.93 4.42
CA ILE A 212 -15.36 15.98 4.81
C ILE A 212 -13.99 15.73 4.14
N PHE A 213 -13.48 14.49 4.20
CA PHE A 213 -12.22 14.10 3.58
C PHE A 213 -12.23 14.35 2.05
N PHE A 214 -13.29 13.92 1.35
CA PHE A 214 -13.40 14.12 -0.10
C PHE A 214 -13.55 15.60 -0.47
N ASP A 215 -14.33 16.37 0.26
CA ASP A 215 -14.52 17.80 0.00
C ASP A 215 -13.18 18.56 0.19
N MET A 216 -12.42 18.25 1.25
CA MET A 216 -11.09 18.82 1.51
C MET A 216 -10.10 18.43 0.40
N HIS A 217 -10.16 17.20 -0.11
CA HIS A 217 -9.34 16.77 -1.24
C HIS A 217 -9.65 17.52 -2.52
N ARG A 218 -10.94 17.69 -2.86
CA ARG A 218 -11.39 18.44 -4.04
C ARG A 218 -11.07 19.93 -3.96
N GLY A 219 -11.02 20.48 -2.76
CA GLY A 219 -10.61 21.86 -2.49
C GLY A 219 -9.11 22.10 -2.64
N ALA A 220 -8.29 21.06 -2.69
CA ALA A 220 -6.85 21.19 -2.87
C ALA A 220 -6.49 21.69 -4.27
N GLU A 221 -5.49 22.58 -4.36
CA GLU A 221 -5.01 23.10 -5.64
C GLU A 221 -4.21 22.07 -6.45
N GLY A 222 -4.27 22.16 -7.78
CA GLY A 222 -3.45 21.41 -8.73
C GLY A 222 -3.82 19.91 -8.84
N MET A 223 -2.82 19.07 -9.05
CA MET A 223 -2.99 17.64 -9.32
C MET A 223 -3.76 16.89 -8.22
N LYS A 224 -3.63 17.31 -6.96
CA LYS A 224 -4.33 16.67 -5.83
C LYS A 224 -5.87 16.79 -5.92
N GLY A 225 -6.39 17.95 -6.35
CA GLY A 225 -7.82 18.13 -6.55
C GLY A 225 -8.40 17.23 -7.67
N HIS A 226 -7.58 16.93 -8.68
CA HIS A 226 -7.97 16.04 -9.79
C HIS A 226 -7.85 14.56 -9.44
N PHE A 227 -7.09 14.20 -8.43
CA PHE A 227 -6.93 12.79 -8.01
C PHE A 227 -8.26 12.20 -7.52
N MET A 228 -9.02 12.94 -6.71
CA MET A 228 -10.27 12.44 -6.10
C MET A 228 -11.47 12.54 -7.06
N ARG A 229 -11.30 12.01 -8.28
CA ARG A 229 -12.39 11.83 -9.25
C ARG A 229 -13.42 10.79 -8.74
N PRO A 230 -14.64 10.73 -9.31
CA PRO A 230 -15.72 9.89 -8.79
C PRO A 230 -15.35 8.42 -8.56
N GLU A 231 -14.67 7.79 -9.50
CA GLU A 231 -14.26 6.38 -9.42
C GLU A 231 -13.30 6.15 -8.24
N ILE A 232 -12.35 7.07 -8.05
CA ILE A 232 -11.41 7.00 -6.94
C ILE A 232 -12.13 7.23 -5.61
N ALA A 233 -13.06 8.18 -5.55
CA ALA A 233 -13.86 8.41 -4.35
C ALA A 233 -14.71 7.18 -3.98
N THR A 234 -15.31 6.51 -4.97
CA THR A 234 -16.04 5.25 -4.77
C THR A 234 -15.13 4.16 -4.22
N PHE A 235 -13.95 3.99 -4.80
CA PHE A 235 -12.97 3.02 -4.29
C PHE A 235 -12.57 3.31 -2.83
N PHE A 236 -12.24 4.58 -2.50
CA PHE A 236 -11.91 4.97 -1.12
C PHE A 236 -13.07 4.72 -0.15
N GLU A 237 -14.30 5.01 -0.56
CA GLU A 237 -15.49 4.74 0.26
C GLU A 237 -15.66 3.24 0.53
N ARG A 238 -15.51 2.39 -0.49
CA ARG A 238 -15.60 0.93 -0.36
C ARG A 238 -14.50 0.36 0.52
N VAL A 239 -13.25 0.81 0.33
CA VAL A 239 -12.11 0.44 1.19
C VAL A 239 -12.36 0.89 2.63
N ALA A 240 -12.81 2.13 2.84
CA ALA A 240 -13.11 2.64 4.18
C ALA A 240 -14.13 1.78 4.90
N ARG A 241 -15.22 1.39 4.24
CA ARG A 241 -16.25 0.52 4.83
C ARG A 241 -15.69 -0.86 5.15
N ALA A 242 -15.05 -1.52 4.18
CA ALA A 242 -14.45 -2.84 4.37
C ALA A 242 -13.46 -2.87 5.54
N PHE A 243 -12.61 -1.85 5.64
CA PHE A 243 -11.59 -1.77 6.68
C PHE A 243 -12.12 -1.25 8.02
N SER A 244 -13.17 -0.44 8.03
CA SER A 244 -13.88 -0.07 9.25
C SER A 244 -14.55 -1.29 9.91
N ASP A 245 -15.10 -2.20 9.09
CA ASP A 245 -15.77 -3.40 9.61
C ASP A 245 -14.81 -4.35 10.35
N ILE A 246 -13.56 -4.44 9.91
CA ILE A 246 -12.51 -5.26 10.53
C ILE A 246 -11.59 -4.47 11.48
N GLY A 247 -11.85 -3.16 11.68
CA GLY A 247 -11.15 -2.32 12.64
C GLY A 247 -9.75 -1.85 12.18
N TRP A 248 -9.48 -1.83 10.88
CA TRP A 248 -8.18 -1.40 10.33
C TRP A 248 -8.17 0.03 9.79
N LEU A 249 -9.34 0.63 9.56
CA LEU A 249 -9.43 2.00 9.06
C LEU A 249 -8.88 3.01 10.08
N ARG A 250 -8.04 3.93 9.61
CA ARG A 250 -7.62 5.15 10.31
C ARG A 250 -7.98 6.35 9.43
N LEU A 251 -9.07 7.01 9.79
CA LEU A 251 -9.49 8.26 9.19
C LEU A 251 -9.50 9.31 10.30
N ASP A 252 -8.47 10.16 10.31
CA ASP A 252 -8.20 11.08 11.40
C ASP A 252 -8.28 12.54 10.92
N PHE A 253 -8.69 13.43 11.81
CA PHE A 253 -8.90 14.85 11.54
C PHE A 253 -8.18 15.72 12.56
N LEU A 254 -7.57 16.81 12.11
CA LEU A 254 -7.21 17.93 12.95
C LEU A 254 -8.35 18.93 12.91
N GLU A 255 -8.93 19.22 14.06
CA GLU A 255 -10.00 20.19 14.21
C GLU A 255 -9.52 21.44 14.93
N MET A 256 -9.96 22.62 14.47
CA MET A 256 -9.83 23.90 15.17
C MET A 256 -11.24 24.34 15.56
N GLY A 257 -11.56 24.28 16.85
CA GLY A 257 -12.94 24.31 17.30
C GLY A 257 -13.70 23.11 16.77
N ASP A 258 -14.80 23.37 16.05
CA ASP A 258 -15.65 22.35 15.44
C ASP A 258 -15.41 22.16 13.92
N THR A 259 -14.32 22.74 13.40
CA THR A 259 -14.00 22.68 11.96
C THR A 259 -12.79 21.82 11.70
N ALA A 260 -12.94 20.79 10.87
CA ALA A 260 -11.82 19.99 10.37
C ALA A 260 -10.96 20.82 9.41
N VAL A 261 -9.66 20.90 9.65
CA VAL A 261 -8.71 21.71 8.88
C VAL A 261 -7.62 20.86 8.21
N ALA A 262 -7.47 19.61 8.63
CA ALA A 262 -6.67 18.61 7.95
C ALA A 262 -7.28 17.23 8.19
N SER A 263 -7.02 16.32 7.28
CA SER A 263 -7.46 14.92 7.39
C SER A 263 -6.39 13.98 6.85
N THR A 264 -6.37 12.77 7.40
CA THR A 264 -5.56 11.65 6.90
C THR A 264 -6.46 10.44 6.71
N PHE A 265 -6.23 9.72 5.63
CA PHE A 265 -6.81 8.42 5.37
C PHE A 265 -5.69 7.38 5.42
N GLY A 266 -5.84 6.39 6.26
CA GLY A 266 -4.79 5.41 6.51
C GLY A 266 -5.36 4.11 7.06
N PHE A 267 -4.45 3.26 7.48
CA PHE A 267 -4.78 1.93 7.99
C PHE A 267 -3.89 1.60 9.17
N GLU A 268 -4.39 0.77 10.05
CA GLU A 268 -3.59 0.20 11.13
C GLU A 268 -3.69 -1.32 11.07
N LEU A 269 -2.54 -1.95 10.94
CA LEU A 269 -2.44 -3.40 10.91
C LEU A 269 -1.24 -3.83 11.74
N ASN A 270 -1.46 -4.70 12.72
CA ASN A 270 -0.45 -5.10 13.70
C ASN A 270 0.17 -3.85 14.36
N ASP A 271 1.50 -3.76 14.33
CA ASP A 271 2.26 -2.69 14.95
C ASP A 271 2.66 -1.60 13.93
N THR A 272 1.89 -1.44 12.85
CA THR A 272 2.16 -0.47 11.77
C THR A 272 0.94 0.41 11.49
N LEU A 273 1.16 1.73 11.45
CA LEU A 273 0.22 2.70 10.90
C LEU A 273 0.67 3.10 9.49
N TYR A 274 -0.22 2.91 8.51
CA TYR A 274 -0.02 3.26 7.11
C TYR A 274 -0.73 4.58 6.81
N LEU A 275 0.02 5.61 6.40
CA LEU A 275 -0.53 6.89 5.96
C LEU A 275 -0.77 6.87 4.45
N TYR A 276 -1.99 6.50 4.03
CA TYR A 276 -2.29 6.28 2.63
C TYR A 276 -2.58 7.57 1.86
N ASN A 277 -3.32 8.48 2.45
CA ASN A 277 -3.60 9.77 1.83
C ASN A 277 -3.83 10.88 2.87
N SER A 278 -3.69 12.15 2.46
CA SER A 278 -3.91 13.29 3.35
C SER A 278 -4.37 14.53 2.60
N ALA A 279 -5.23 15.32 3.23
CA ALA A 279 -5.67 16.60 2.74
C ALA A 279 -5.65 17.67 3.86
N TYR A 280 -5.67 18.93 3.49
CA TYR A 280 -5.78 20.04 4.43
C TYR A 280 -6.37 21.27 3.74
N GLU A 281 -6.93 22.20 4.53
CA GLU A 281 -7.48 23.45 4.03
C GLU A 281 -6.37 24.38 3.51
N PRO A 282 -6.33 24.70 2.20
CA PRO A 282 -5.25 25.48 1.58
C PRO A 282 -5.06 26.86 2.22
N ASP A 283 -6.14 27.53 2.62
CA ASP A 283 -6.13 28.85 3.25
C ASP A 283 -5.37 28.86 4.59
N LEU A 284 -5.22 27.69 5.22
CA LEU A 284 -4.51 27.50 6.48
C LEU A 284 -3.08 26.98 6.30
N SER A 285 -2.56 26.91 5.06
CA SER A 285 -1.23 26.36 4.75
C SER A 285 -0.09 26.97 5.57
N ARG A 286 -0.20 28.27 5.95
CA ARG A 286 0.75 28.95 6.85
C ARG A 286 0.90 28.30 8.23
N LEU A 287 -0.13 27.59 8.70
CA LEU A 287 -0.14 26.86 9.98
C LEU A 287 0.39 25.45 9.82
N SER A 288 0.48 24.96 8.58
CA SER A 288 0.90 23.59 8.25
C SER A 288 0.03 22.49 8.91
N PRO A 289 -1.32 22.58 8.84
CA PRO A 289 -2.19 21.70 9.62
C PRO A 289 -2.01 20.22 9.27
N GLY A 290 -1.76 19.88 7.99
CA GLY A 290 -1.46 18.50 7.58
C GLY A 290 -0.19 17.94 8.25
N LEU A 291 0.90 18.71 8.31
CA LEU A 291 2.12 18.29 9.01
C LEU A 291 1.88 18.11 10.52
N ILE A 292 1.09 18.99 11.12
CA ILE A 292 0.75 18.86 12.54
C ILE A 292 -0.06 17.61 12.79
N LEU A 293 -1.13 17.36 12.01
CA LEU A 293 -1.92 16.12 12.14
C LEU A 293 -1.02 14.89 12.05
N VAL A 294 -0.18 14.80 11.01
CA VAL A 294 0.74 13.66 10.86
C VAL A 294 1.70 13.55 12.06
N SER A 295 2.21 14.65 12.59
CA SER A 295 3.08 14.61 13.79
C SER A 295 2.34 14.15 15.05
N GLU A 296 1.06 14.48 15.20
CA GLU A 296 0.23 13.98 16.30
C GLU A 296 -0.02 12.47 16.15
N LEU A 297 -0.27 11.99 14.92
CA LEU A 297 -0.42 10.55 14.66
C LEU A 297 0.88 9.78 14.92
N VAL A 298 2.05 10.34 14.62
CA VAL A 298 3.35 9.74 15.01
C VAL A 298 3.47 9.70 16.53
N SER A 299 3.08 10.75 17.25
CA SER A 299 3.08 10.77 18.73
C SER A 299 2.15 9.72 19.30
N ASP A 300 0.90 9.65 18.83
CA ASP A 300 -0.10 8.65 19.21
C ASP A 300 0.41 7.22 18.96
N SER A 301 1.02 6.98 17.80
CA SER A 301 1.58 5.69 17.45
C SER A 301 2.70 5.24 18.42
N ILE A 302 3.58 6.16 18.80
CA ILE A 302 4.63 5.91 19.81
C ILE A 302 4.00 5.61 21.18
N GLU A 303 3.05 6.43 21.63
CA GLU A 303 2.38 6.27 22.93
C GLU A 303 1.63 4.94 23.03
N ARG A 304 1.10 4.45 21.91
CA ARG A 304 0.41 3.17 21.80
C ARG A 304 1.37 1.97 21.58
N GLY A 305 2.66 2.24 21.42
CA GLY A 305 3.69 1.21 21.27
C GLY A 305 3.72 0.54 19.89
N LEU A 306 3.32 1.25 18.83
CA LEU A 306 3.51 0.77 17.46
C LEU A 306 5.00 0.80 17.09
N ASP A 307 5.43 -0.11 16.22
CA ASP A 307 6.83 -0.22 15.77
C ASP A 307 7.13 0.64 14.54
N VAL A 308 6.12 0.85 13.69
CA VAL A 308 6.32 1.46 12.37
C VAL A 308 5.23 2.49 12.06
N PHE A 309 5.66 3.62 11.51
CA PHE A 309 4.81 4.55 10.80
C PHE A 309 5.23 4.55 9.33
N ASP A 310 4.38 3.97 8.47
CA ASP A 310 4.64 3.84 7.04
C ASP A 310 3.93 4.97 6.29
N PHE A 311 4.72 5.88 5.73
CA PHE A 311 4.21 6.99 4.92
C PHE A 311 3.85 6.57 3.49
N LEU A 312 4.10 5.30 3.14
CA LEU A 312 3.85 4.74 1.83
C LEU A 312 4.60 5.47 0.69
N ARG A 313 4.17 5.22 -0.57
CA ARG A 313 4.82 5.81 -1.76
C ARG A 313 4.82 7.33 -1.76
N GLY A 314 5.79 7.86 -2.44
CA GLY A 314 5.92 9.27 -2.77
C GLY A 314 7.15 9.95 -2.19
N PRO A 315 7.78 10.83 -2.96
CA PRO A 315 9.03 11.50 -2.61
C PRO A 315 8.83 12.77 -1.77
N GLU A 316 7.68 12.92 -1.11
CA GLU A 316 7.35 14.16 -0.42
C GLU A 316 8.33 14.46 0.71
N ARG A 317 8.96 15.59 0.62
CA ARG A 317 10.03 16.03 1.52
C ARG A 317 9.66 15.98 3.01
N TYR A 318 8.39 16.21 3.35
CA TYR A 318 7.97 16.25 4.75
C TYR A 318 8.13 14.88 5.45
N LYS A 319 7.99 13.76 4.72
CA LYS A 319 8.18 12.40 5.24
C LYS A 319 9.60 12.23 5.80
N TYR A 320 10.59 12.64 5.02
CA TYR A 320 12.01 12.60 5.41
C TYR A 320 12.37 13.63 6.49
N GLN A 321 11.68 14.77 6.52
CA GLN A 321 11.82 15.73 7.61
C GLN A 321 11.24 15.21 8.93
N LEU A 322 10.30 14.28 8.88
CA LEU A 322 9.78 13.53 10.02
C LEU A 322 10.62 12.28 10.36
N GLY A 323 11.77 12.08 9.72
CA GLY A 323 12.73 11.04 10.06
C GLY A 323 12.52 9.71 9.32
N ALA A 324 11.65 9.66 8.31
CA ALA A 324 11.47 8.45 7.52
C ALA A 324 12.72 8.13 6.68
N GLU A 325 12.94 6.84 6.45
CA GLU A 325 13.95 6.30 5.56
C GLU A 325 13.33 5.85 4.23
N ALA A 326 14.09 5.99 3.15
CA ALA A 326 13.65 5.60 1.80
C ALA A 326 13.71 4.09 1.61
N ILE A 327 12.65 3.50 1.13
CA ILE A 327 12.55 2.09 0.74
C ILE A 327 12.30 2.02 -0.77
N PRO A 328 13.24 1.46 -1.56
CA PRO A 328 13.05 1.37 -3.01
C PRO A 328 11.94 0.40 -3.37
N LEU A 329 11.15 0.78 -4.37
CA LEU A 329 10.15 -0.05 -5.03
C LEU A 329 10.59 -0.30 -6.47
N ASN A 330 10.57 -1.55 -6.86
CA ASN A 330 10.99 -1.97 -8.19
C ASN A 330 9.80 -2.32 -9.09
N ASN A 331 9.97 -2.04 -10.37
CA ASN A 331 9.23 -2.68 -11.45
C ASN A 331 10.11 -3.75 -12.10
N VAL A 332 9.57 -4.94 -12.27
CA VAL A 332 10.17 -6.02 -13.07
C VAL A 332 9.25 -6.33 -14.23
N GLN A 333 9.76 -6.24 -15.43
CA GLN A 333 9.07 -6.73 -16.62
C GLN A 333 9.74 -8.03 -17.07
N VAL A 334 8.95 -9.09 -17.24
CA VAL A 334 9.37 -10.36 -17.81
C VAL A 334 8.65 -10.53 -19.16
N PHE A 335 9.36 -10.90 -20.21
CA PHE A 335 8.79 -11.03 -21.56
C PHE A 335 9.39 -12.21 -22.32
N LYS A 336 8.62 -12.81 -23.21
CA LYS A 336 9.10 -13.91 -24.08
C LYS A 336 10.19 -13.41 -25.02
N GLU A 337 11.21 -14.25 -25.29
CA GLU A 337 12.23 -13.92 -26.28
C GLU A 337 11.62 -13.52 -27.64
N GLY A 338 12.11 -12.42 -28.20
CA GLY A 338 11.60 -11.86 -29.46
C GLY A 338 10.47 -10.84 -29.33
N THR A 339 9.95 -10.60 -28.12
CA THR A 339 9.01 -9.51 -27.86
C THR A 339 9.80 -8.22 -27.67
N SER A 340 9.73 -7.30 -28.63
CA SER A 340 10.39 -5.98 -28.49
C SER A 340 9.71 -5.12 -27.41
N ARG A 341 10.53 -4.35 -26.70
CA ARG A 341 10.09 -3.33 -25.71
C ARG A 341 9.09 -2.34 -26.29
#